data_68188573f1c3fd1e1dad5a47fd0286ca
#
_entry.id   68188573f1c3fd1e1dad5a47fd0286ca
#
_cell.length_a   1.000
_cell.length_b   1.000
_cell.length_c   1.000
_cell.angle_alpha   90.00
_cell.angle_beta   90.00
_cell.angle_gamma   90.00
#
_symmetry.space_group_name_H-M   'P 1'
#
loop_
_entity.id
_entity.type
_entity.pdbx_description
1 polymer ?
#
loop_
_entity_poly.entity_id
_entity_poly.type
_entity_poly.pdbx_seq_one_letter_code
_entity_poly.pdbx_strand_id
1 'polypeptide(L)'
;TWGREMRKAVARLQRAMPEASILLMSPMDRGAKGVNGEIDTIPTMPRLVAIESKIAADTGVAFFDTFEAMGGSGTMGRWYTSEPRLVGSDYIHPMPAGARIVGELLFSALREGFNQFKLERLKRNIVGQADSTGREASRQP
;
A
#
# COMPACT_ATOMS: atom_id res chain seq x y z
N THR A 1 -9.19 -15.87 -14.52
CA THR A 1 -9.69 -15.01 -13.44
C THR A 1 -8.84 -13.76 -13.29
N TRP A 2 -9.41 -12.66 -12.77
CA TRP A 2 -8.75 -11.36 -12.62
C TRP A 2 -7.37 -11.46 -11.93
N GLY A 3 -7.27 -12.15 -10.79
CA GLY A 3 -6.01 -12.30 -10.06
C GLY A 3 -4.89 -12.98 -10.87
N ARG A 4 -5.22 -13.92 -11.77
CA ARG A 4 -4.24 -14.52 -12.67
C ARG A 4 -3.72 -13.50 -13.69
N GLU A 5 -4.58 -12.69 -14.25
CA GLU A 5 -4.18 -11.68 -15.23
C GLU A 5 -3.35 -10.56 -14.59
N MET A 6 -3.68 -10.15 -13.36
CA MET A 6 -2.89 -9.20 -12.59
C MET A 6 -1.47 -9.72 -12.31
N ARG A 7 -1.31 -10.99 -11.90
CA ARG A 7 0.03 -11.60 -11.75
C ARG A 7 0.83 -11.57 -13.02
N LYS A 8 0.19 -11.87 -14.16
CA LYS A 8 0.86 -11.80 -15.47
C LYS A 8 1.31 -10.37 -15.78
N ALA A 9 0.46 -9.37 -15.49
CA ALA A 9 0.80 -7.96 -15.71
C ALA A 9 2.01 -7.56 -14.85
N VAL A 10 2.02 -7.86 -13.55
CA VAL A 10 3.15 -7.59 -12.65
C VAL A 10 4.43 -8.29 -13.17
N ALA A 11 4.36 -9.56 -13.52
CA ALA A 11 5.50 -10.31 -14.04
C ALA A 11 6.03 -9.75 -15.37
N ARG A 12 5.16 -9.20 -16.22
CA ARG A 12 5.58 -8.51 -17.46
C ARG A 12 6.30 -7.21 -17.17
N LEU A 13 5.80 -6.43 -16.21
CA LEU A 13 6.45 -5.17 -15.78
C LEU A 13 7.83 -5.45 -15.18
N GLN A 14 7.95 -6.45 -14.30
CA GLN A 14 9.24 -6.85 -13.71
C GLN A 14 10.26 -7.26 -14.78
N ARG A 15 9.84 -7.98 -15.82
CA ARG A 15 10.74 -8.36 -16.94
C ARG A 15 11.10 -7.18 -17.82
N ALA A 16 10.16 -6.27 -18.07
CA ALA A 16 10.39 -5.12 -18.93
C ALA A 16 11.23 -4.03 -18.27
N MET A 17 11.14 -3.92 -16.96
CA MET A 17 11.81 -2.88 -16.15
C MET A 17 12.43 -3.49 -14.89
N PRO A 18 13.51 -4.30 -15.02
CA PRO A 18 14.07 -5.07 -13.90
C PRO A 18 14.60 -4.18 -12.75
N GLU A 19 15.02 -2.96 -13.07
CA GLU A 19 15.54 -2.00 -12.08
C GLU A 19 14.44 -1.14 -11.43
N ALA A 20 13.17 -1.26 -11.87
CA ALA A 20 12.08 -0.47 -11.32
C ALA A 20 11.50 -1.13 -10.05
N SER A 21 11.30 -0.31 -9.02
CA SER A 21 10.46 -0.70 -7.89
C SER A 21 8.99 -0.60 -8.26
N ILE A 22 8.23 -1.64 -7.96
CA ILE A 22 6.80 -1.70 -8.23
C ILE A 22 6.03 -1.61 -6.91
N LEU A 23 5.09 -0.68 -6.84
CA LEU A 23 4.12 -0.57 -5.75
C LEU A 23 2.74 -0.92 -6.29
N LEU A 24 2.14 -1.98 -5.76
CA LEU A 24 0.74 -2.30 -5.99
C LEU A 24 -0.10 -1.63 -4.91
N MET A 25 -1.13 -0.91 -5.30
CA MET A 25 -2.04 -0.23 -4.37
C MET A 25 -3.42 -0.88 -4.47
N SER A 26 -4.02 -1.19 -3.33
CA SER A 26 -5.42 -1.62 -3.33
C SER A 26 -6.34 -0.47 -3.71
N PRO A 27 -7.54 -0.75 -4.25
CA PRO A 27 -8.53 0.28 -4.45
C PRO A 27 -8.98 0.87 -3.11
N MET A 28 -9.54 2.07 -3.16
CA MET A 28 -10.27 2.68 -2.04
C MET A 28 -11.54 1.88 -1.75
N ASP A 29 -12.16 2.14 -0.60
CA ASP A 29 -13.52 1.66 -0.33
C ASP A 29 -14.49 2.11 -1.43
N ARG A 30 -15.51 1.33 -1.68
CA ARG A 30 -16.61 1.63 -2.58
C ARG A 30 -17.93 1.35 -1.88
N GLY A 31 -18.70 2.40 -1.69
CA GLY A 31 -20.00 2.30 -1.05
C GLY A 31 -21.14 2.02 -2.03
N ALA A 32 -22.19 1.42 -1.52
CA ALA A 32 -23.49 1.34 -2.16
C ALA A 32 -24.58 1.55 -1.13
N LYS A 33 -25.66 2.24 -1.53
CA LYS A 33 -26.81 2.46 -0.65
C LYS A 33 -27.63 1.19 -0.55
N GLY A 34 -27.76 0.66 0.66
CA GLY A 34 -28.59 -0.51 0.97
C GLY A 34 -30.08 -0.19 1.00
N VAL A 35 -30.89 -1.24 1.14
CA VAL A 35 -32.37 -1.12 1.22
C VAL A 35 -32.83 -0.38 2.49
N ASN A 36 -32.02 -0.41 3.55
CA ASN A 36 -32.23 0.33 4.79
C ASN A 36 -31.82 1.82 4.70
N GLY A 37 -31.28 2.25 3.56
CA GLY A 37 -30.81 3.61 3.33
C GLY A 37 -29.39 3.89 3.81
N GLU A 38 -28.73 2.96 4.47
CA GLU A 38 -27.33 3.06 4.89
C GLU A 38 -26.38 2.84 3.69
N ILE A 39 -25.17 3.39 3.81
CA ILE A 39 -24.13 3.26 2.78
C ILE A 39 -23.10 2.25 3.29
N ASP A 40 -23.14 1.06 2.71
CA ASP A 40 -22.23 -0.03 3.05
C ASP A 40 -21.18 -0.24 1.99
N THR A 41 -20.03 -0.79 2.40
CA THR A 41 -19.01 -1.28 1.46
C THR A 41 -19.58 -2.40 0.59
N ILE A 42 -19.37 -2.33 -0.72
CA ILE A 42 -19.77 -3.43 -1.61
C ILE A 42 -19.02 -4.73 -1.24
N PRO A 43 -19.69 -5.88 -1.19
CA PRO A 43 -19.12 -7.14 -0.65
C PRO A 43 -17.87 -7.65 -1.39
N THR A 44 -17.65 -7.19 -2.61
CA THR A 44 -16.50 -7.58 -3.43
C THR A 44 -15.21 -6.87 -3.04
N MET A 45 -15.26 -5.72 -2.34
CA MET A 45 -14.08 -4.92 -2.03
C MET A 45 -13.07 -5.64 -1.13
N PRO A 46 -13.44 -6.16 0.06
CA PRO A 46 -12.47 -6.85 0.91
C PRO A 46 -11.83 -8.07 0.22
N ARG A 47 -12.60 -8.76 -0.63
CA ARG A 47 -12.09 -9.90 -1.41
C ARG A 47 -11.07 -9.47 -2.46
N LEU A 48 -11.31 -8.35 -3.12
CA LEU A 48 -10.39 -7.79 -4.12
C LEU A 48 -9.07 -7.37 -3.46
N VAL A 49 -9.14 -6.65 -2.35
CA VAL A 49 -7.98 -6.23 -1.55
C VAL A 49 -7.15 -7.44 -1.12
N ALA A 50 -7.78 -8.49 -0.60
CA ALA A 50 -7.09 -9.71 -0.20
C ALA A 50 -6.38 -10.41 -1.37
N ILE A 51 -7.01 -10.41 -2.57
CA ILE A 51 -6.38 -10.98 -3.77
C ILE A 51 -5.15 -10.14 -4.19
N GLU A 52 -5.23 -8.81 -4.15
CA GLU A 52 -4.13 -7.93 -4.51
C GLU A 52 -2.96 -8.03 -3.53
N SER A 53 -3.24 -8.05 -2.23
CA SER A 53 -2.25 -8.29 -1.19
C SER A 53 -1.50 -9.60 -1.42
N LYS A 54 -2.25 -10.68 -1.71
CA LYS A 54 -1.64 -11.98 -2.04
C LYS A 54 -0.79 -11.92 -3.31
N ILE A 55 -1.21 -11.20 -4.34
CA ILE A 55 -0.43 -11.05 -5.58
C ILE A 55 0.88 -10.31 -5.28
N ALA A 56 0.85 -9.25 -4.50
CA ALA A 56 2.04 -8.52 -4.11
C ALA A 56 3.04 -9.41 -3.37
N ALA A 57 2.55 -10.18 -2.39
CA ALA A 57 3.37 -11.15 -1.66
C ALA A 57 3.96 -12.24 -2.57
N ASP A 58 3.14 -12.84 -3.45
CA ASP A 58 3.57 -13.91 -4.37
C ASP A 58 4.58 -13.42 -5.42
N THR A 59 4.54 -12.13 -5.80
CA THR A 59 5.40 -11.53 -6.83
C THR A 59 6.57 -10.72 -6.28
N GLY A 60 6.64 -10.54 -4.96
CA GLY A 60 7.70 -9.79 -4.29
C GLY A 60 7.67 -8.28 -4.57
N VAL A 61 6.52 -7.72 -4.93
CA VAL A 61 6.34 -6.27 -5.09
C VAL A 61 5.81 -5.63 -3.81
N ALA A 62 6.05 -4.33 -3.63
CA ALA A 62 5.49 -3.58 -2.51
C ALA A 62 3.96 -3.50 -2.60
N PHE A 63 3.29 -3.46 -1.45
CA PHE A 63 1.85 -3.31 -1.36
C PHE A 63 1.48 -2.16 -0.43
N PHE A 64 0.56 -1.31 -0.87
CA PHE A 64 -0.10 -0.32 -0.04
C PHE A 64 -1.60 -0.61 0.01
N ASP A 65 -2.09 -0.98 1.18
CA ASP A 65 -3.51 -1.22 1.40
C ASP A 65 -4.24 0.10 1.61
N THR A 66 -4.68 0.70 0.51
CA THR A 66 -5.44 1.95 0.53
C THR A 66 -6.77 1.78 1.24
N PHE A 67 -7.42 0.63 1.06
CA PHE A 67 -8.70 0.32 1.68
C PHE A 67 -8.60 0.32 3.21
N GLU A 68 -7.64 -0.41 3.76
CA GLU A 68 -7.43 -0.47 5.21
C GLU A 68 -6.90 0.87 5.76
N ALA A 69 -5.94 1.50 5.05
CA ALA A 69 -5.37 2.78 5.47
C ALA A 69 -6.40 3.90 5.63
N MET A 70 -7.43 3.93 4.78
CA MET A 70 -8.50 4.93 4.88
C MET A 70 -9.59 4.59 5.91
N GLY A 71 -9.52 3.41 6.55
CA GLY A 71 -10.45 2.98 7.61
C GLY A 71 -11.30 1.76 7.28
N GLY A 72 -10.99 1.03 6.20
CA GLY A 72 -11.62 -0.23 5.85
C GLY A 72 -13.09 -0.12 5.48
N SER A 73 -13.83 -1.19 5.73
CA SER A 73 -15.26 -1.27 5.43
C SER A 73 -16.06 -0.15 6.09
N GLY A 74 -17.04 0.38 5.36
CA GLY A 74 -17.93 1.45 5.80
C GLY A 74 -17.33 2.85 5.71
N THR A 75 -16.09 3.00 5.21
CA THR A 75 -15.46 4.31 5.11
C THR A 75 -16.24 5.27 4.22
N MET A 76 -16.76 4.80 3.08
CA MET A 76 -17.53 5.67 2.19
C MET A 76 -18.83 6.16 2.84
N GLY A 77 -19.47 5.36 3.68
CA GLY A 77 -20.63 5.80 4.48
C GLY A 77 -20.26 6.88 5.48
N ARG A 78 -19.19 6.68 6.24
CA ARG A 78 -18.67 7.69 7.19
C ARG A 78 -18.25 8.98 6.48
N TRP A 79 -17.58 8.86 5.32
CA TRP A 79 -17.13 10.00 4.53
C TRP A 79 -18.28 10.78 3.89
N TYR A 80 -19.35 10.09 3.54
CA TYR A 80 -20.54 10.76 2.98
C TYR A 80 -21.27 11.61 4.02
N THR A 81 -21.30 11.16 5.27
CA THR A 81 -21.96 11.87 6.38
C THR A 81 -21.03 12.83 7.14
N SER A 82 -19.74 12.89 6.78
CA SER A 82 -18.80 13.82 7.43
C SER A 82 -19.01 15.27 7.03
N GLU A 83 -18.54 16.19 7.88
CA GLU A 83 -18.53 17.62 7.61
C GLU A 83 -17.08 18.16 7.70
N PRO A 84 -16.48 18.63 6.61
CA PRO A 84 -17.01 18.62 5.25
C PRO A 84 -17.14 17.19 4.69
N ARG A 85 -18.02 17.03 3.70
CA ARG A 85 -18.18 15.75 3.01
C ARG A 85 -16.90 15.38 2.26
N LEU A 86 -16.47 14.12 2.40
CA LEU A 86 -15.21 13.61 1.85
C LEU A 86 -15.37 12.77 0.59
N VAL A 87 -16.58 12.31 0.28
CA VAL A 87 -16.90 11.51 -0.91
C VAL A 87 -18.12 12.08 -1.64
N GLY A 88 -18.15 11.89 -2.96
CA GLY A 88 -19.27 12.29 -3.80
C GLY A 88 -20.56 11.52 -3.53
N SER A 89 -21.66 11.98 -4.15
CA SER A 89 -22.97 11.33 -4.03
C SER A 89 -23.06 9.94 -4.70
N ASP A 90 -22.03 9.55 -5.41
CA ASP A 90 -21.87 8.21 -5.99
C ASP A 90 -21.23 7.20 -5.03
N TYR A 91 -20.78 7.65 -3.84
CA TYR A 91 -20.12 6.85 -2.81
C TYR A 91 -18.83 6.15 -3.27
N ILE A 92 -18.18 6.70 -4.30
CA ILE A 92 -16.99 6.12 -4.95
C ILE A 92 -15.86 7.14 -5.06
N HIS A 93 -16.18 8.31 -5.65
CA HIS A 93 -15.15 9.30 -5.95
C HIS A 93 -14.94 10.26 -4.77
N PRO A 94 -13.71 10.37 -4.26
CA PRO A 94 -13.43 11.28 -3.15
C PRO A 94 -13.59 12.74 -3.60
N MET A 95 -14.11 13.56 -2.72
CA MET A 95 -14.03 15.01 -2.82
C MET A 95 -12.59 15.49 -2.59
N PRO A 96 -12.22 16.73 -2.91
CA PRO A 96 -10.84 17.21 -2.75
C PRO A 96 -10.23 16.97 -1.36
N ALA A 97 -11.03 17.13 -0.30
CA ALA A 97 -10.57 16.87 1.07
C ALA A 97 -10.32 15.37 1.32
N GLY A 98 -11.20 14.50 0.83
CA GLY A 98 -11.01 13.03 0.90
C GLY A 98 -9.80 12.57 0.08
N ALA A 99 -9.62 13.11 -1.13
CA ALA A 99 -8.45 12.80 -1.95
C ALA A 99 -7.14 13.20 -1.26
N ARG A 100 -7.13 14.35 -0.55
CA ARG A 100 -5.98 14.79 0.25
C ARG A 100 -5.65 13.78 1.35
N ILE A 101 -6.65 13.29 2.08
CA ILE A 101 -6.45 12.27 3.12
C ILE A 101 -5.78 11.03 2.54
N VAL A 102 -6.26 10.51 1.42
CA VAL A 102 -5.64 9.33 0.77
C VAL A 102 -4.19 9.62 0.36
N GLY A 103 -3.94 10.80 -0.22
CA GLY A 103 -2.59 11.23 -0.58
C GLY A 103 -1.64 11.31 0.63
N GLU A 104 -2.10 11.85 1.75
CA GLU A 104 -1.34 11.96 3.00
C GLU A 104 -1.04 10.57 3.61
N LEU A 105 -1.99 9.64 3.54
CA LEU A 105 -1.80 8.25 3.99
C LEU A 105 -0.70 7.56 3.18
N LEU A 106 -0.77 7.64 1.85
CA LEU A 106 0.26 7.09 0.97
C LEU A 106 1.62 7.75 1.21
N PHE A 107 1.66 9.08 1.27
CA PHE A 107 2.91 9.82 1.52
C PHE A 107 3.55 9.40 2.85
N SER A 108 2.73 9.27 3.90
CA SER A 108 3.22 8.86 5.22
C SER A 108 3.79 7.44 5.22
N ALA A 109 3.13 6.51 4.53
CA ALA A 109 3.61 5.14 4.37
C ALA A 109 4.94 5.07 3.60
N LEU A 110 5.06 5.82 2.50
CA LEU A 110 6.29 5.89 1.71
C LEU A 110 7.44 6.52 2.50
N ARG A 111 7.16 7.59 3.25
CA ARG A 111 8.14 8.25 4.12
C ARG A 111 8.64 7.33 5.23
N GLU A 112 7.74 6.60 5.87
CA GLU A 112 8.09 5.63 6.90
C GLU A 112 8.95 4.50 6.32
N GLY A 113 8.55 3.89 5.22
CA GLY A 113 9.33 2.87 4.52
C GLY A 113 10.72 3.35 4.11
N PHE A 114 10.83 4.60 3.62
CA PHE A 114 12.11 5.20 3.29
C PHE A 114 13.01 5.42 4.52
N ASN A 115 12.44 5.84 5.65
CA ASN A 115 13.19 6.01 6.90
C ASN A 115 13.70 4.67 7.42
N GLN A 116 12.88 3.63 7.39
CA GLN A 116 13.29 2.28 7.76
C GLN A 116 14.41 1.77 6.85
N PHE A 117 14.29 1.95 5.55
CA PHE A 117 15.35 1.59 4.59
C PHE A 117 16.68 2.29 4.90
N LYS A 118 16.66 3.59 5.22
CA LYS A 118 17.87 4.32 5.62
C LYS A 118 18.50 3.74 6.88
N LEU A 119 17.69 3.45 7.89
CA LEU A 119 18.17 2.87 9.14
C LEU A 119 18.80 1.49 8.93
N GLU A 120 18.15 0.62 8.15
CA GLU A 120 18.70 -0.69 7.83
C GLU A 120 20.01 -0.62 7.03
N ARG A 121 20.11 0.34 6.13
CA ARG A 121 21.36 0.60 5.38
C ARG A 121 22.49 1.06 6.30
N LEU A 122 22.20 1.95 7.25
CA LEU A 122 23.19 2.41 8.24
C LEU A 122 23.66 1.26 9.14
N LYS A 123 22.75 0.45 9.67
CA LYS A 123 23.09 -0.74 10.47
C LYS A 123 24.01 -1.71 9.72
N ARG A 124 23.71 -2.00 8.46
CA ARG A 124 24.57 -2.87 7.63
C ARG A 124 25.97 -2.31 7.42
N ASN A 125 26.08 -1.01 7.20
CA ASN A 125 27.39 -0.35 7.04
C ASN A 125 28.22 -0.42 8.34
N ILE A 126 27.61 -0.23 9.50
CA ILE A 126 28.30 -0.31 10.80
C ILE A 126 28.80 -1.74 11.04
N VAL A 127 27.97 -2.75 10.82
CA VAL A 127 28.37 -4.16 10.99
C VAL A 127 29.48 -4.53 10.02
N GLY A 128 29.41 -4.13 8.77
CA GLY A 128 30.44 -4.41 7.76
C GLY A 128 31.80 -3.75 8.10
N GLN A 129 31.79 -2.56 8.72
CA GLN A 129 33.01 -1.92 9.20
C GLN A 129 33.62 -2.62 10.42
N ALA A 130 32.79 -3.09 11.36
CA ALA A 130 33.27 -3.81 12.54
C ALA A 130 33.94 -5.14 12.15
N ASP A 131 33.36 -5.88 11.19
CA ASP A 131 33.94 -7.15 10.69
C ASP A 131 35.25 -6.93 9.95
N SER A 132 35.42 -5.83 9.21
CA SER A 132 36.67 -5.53 8.51
C SER A 132 37.80 -5.17 9.50
N THR A 133 37.50 -4.40 10.55
CA THR A 133 38.47 -4.02 11.58
C THR A 133 38.91 -5.21 12.43
N GLY A 134 37.98 -6.14 12.74
CA GLY A 134 38.28 -7.38 13.48
C GLY A 134 39.20 -8.34 12.69
N ARG A 135 39.07 -8.40 11.37
CA ARG A 135 39.94 -9.20 10.50
C ARG A 135 41.35 -8.63 10.31
N GLU A 136 41.50 -7.33 10.31
CA GLU A 136 42.83 -6.68 10.27
C GLU A 136 43.61 -6.86 11.59
N ALA A 137 42.91 -6.74 12.73
CA ALA A 137 43.54 -6.94 14.05
C ALA A 137 44.02 -8.41 14.25
N SER A 138 43.40 -9.39 13.59
CA SER A 138 43.78 -10.82 13.68
C SER A 138 44.94 -11.21 12.73
N ARG A 139 45.44 -10.31 11.89
CA ARG A 139 46.51 -10.55 10.91
C ARG A 139 47.87 -9.94 11.26
N GLN A 140 47.99 -9.30 12.41
CA GLN A 140 49.28 -8.86 12.90
C GLN A 140 50.00 -9.99 13.68
N PRO A 141 51.21 -10.37 13.29
CA PRO A 141 51.97 -11.46 13.91
C PRO A 141 52.43 -11.14 15.32
#